data_05a6780305031f2eae5a74c488a74489
#
_entry.id   05a6780305031f2eae5a74c488a74489
#
_cell.length_a   1.000
_cell.length_b   1.000
_cell.length_c   1.000
_cell.angle_alpha   90.00
_cell.angle_beta   90.00
_cell.angle_gamma   90.00
#
_symmetry.space_group_name_H-M   'P 1'
#
loop_
_entity.id
_entity.type
_entity.pdbx_description
1 polymer ?
#
loop_
_entity_poly.entity_id
_entity_poly.type
_entity_poly.pdbx_seq_one_letter_code
_entity_poly.pdbx_strand_id
1 'polypeptide(L)'
;MLSAPGFHHLHLNSVDPAAAIDFYARQFASTSASSWGGLPALASPNNVLLLFSKVATPPATTPQSAIWHFGWHVTDVRKSLGAYKSRPDVKLLPLYTTDEGGSVPISSDTWPPTGSVLGLTRAEIADARAKGVTPKGGSGFAYLQGPDGAIVEYQGNQPVERMNHVHMWQEQPFCAQLWYRKHLNASLVPGRAPASPRTEENCRVERGPDRTWPALVPEGMFRTPTAAVIFGDVMLTWYMRQDDTLLADTRGQLYDHIAFSVADLDAWVAKLRAEGVTFLREPYALGATRAVMIEGPSREAIELVEMKG
;
A
#
# COMPACT_ATOMS: atom_id res chain seq x y z
N MET A 1 4.92 -10.46 26.35
CA MET A 1 4.15 -10.07 25.13
C MET A 1 5.19 -9.72 24.08
N LEU A 2 5.06 -10.27 22.84
CA LEU A 2 5.99 -9.96 21.76
C LEU A 2 5.81 -8.48 21.36
N SER A 3 6.91 -7.80 21.05
CA SER A 3 6.87 -6.43 20.50
C SER A 3 6.22 -6.44 19.10
N ALA A 4 5.58 -5.35 18.72
CA ALA A 4 5.08 -5.22 17.36
C ALA A 4 6.25 -5.34 16.36
N PRO A 5 6.05 -6.06 15.22
CA PRO A 5 7.06 -6.10 14.17
C PRO A 5 7.30 -4.73 13.54
N GLY A 6 8.47 -4.52 12.97
CA GLY A 6 8.74 -3.38 12.08
C GLY A 6 8.37 -3.72 10.64
N PHE A 7 7.94 -2.75 9.82
CA PHE A 7 7.82 -2.97 8.39
C PHE A 7 9.22 -3.09 7.78
N HIS A 8 9.51 -4.21 7.10
CA HIS A 8 10.84 -4.50 6.58
C HIS A 8 10.96 -4.22 5.08
N HIS A 9 10.07 -4.82 4.28
CA HIS A 9 10.11 -4.60 2.82
C HIS A 9 8.76 -4.86 2.15
N LEU A 10 8.62 -4.29 0.97
CA LEU A 10 7.66 -4.72 -0.04
C LEU A 10 8.42 -5.49 -1.11
N HIS A 11 7.97 -6.70 -1.44
CA HIS A 11 8.60 -7.54 -2.46
C HIS A 11 7.86 -7.44 -3.79
N LEU A 12 8.61 -7.12 -4.84
CA LEU A 12 8.11 -7.02 -6.21
C LEU A 12 8.77 -8.06 -7.11
N ASN A 13 7.99 -8.63 -8.02
CA ASN A 13 8.53 -9.36 -9.15
C ASN A 13 8.80 -8.38 -10.31
N SER A 14 9.96 -8.49 -10.95
CA SER A 14 10.36 -7.61 -12.04
C SER A 14 11.11 -8.37 -13.12
N VAL A 15 10.86 -8.04 -14.38
CA VAL A 15 11.65 -8.60 -15.49
C VAL A 15 13.08 -8.07 -15.51
N ASP A 16 13.28 -6.85 -15.01
CA ASP A 16 14.59 -6.21 -14.88
C ASP A 16 14.72 -5.44 -13.57
N PRO A 17 15.10 -6.13 -12.47
CA PRO A 17 15.30 -5.50 -11.17
C PRO A 17 16.27 -4.32 -11.17
N ALA A 18 17.33 -4.37 -11.98
CA ALA A 18 18.31 -3.28 -12.04
C ALA A 18 17.69 -2.02 -12.66
N ALA A 19 17.00 -2.17 -13.78
CA ALA A 19 16.27 -1.06 -14.40
C ALA A 19 15.15 -0.52 -13.48
N ALA A 20 14.48 -1.39 -12.72
CA ALA A 20 13.47 -0.97 -11.75
C ALA A 20 14.09 -0.12 -10.63
N ILE A 21 15.21 -0.55 -10.05
CA ILE A 21 15.95 0.20 -9.03
C ILE A 21 16.40 1.55 -9.57
N ASP A 22 16.97 1.59 -10.76
CA ASP A 22 17.41 2.82 -11.40
C ASP A 22 16.25 3.77 -11.68
N PHE A 23 15.10 3.24 -12.10
CA PHE A 23 13.89 4.04 -12.27
C PHE A 23 13.48 4.71 -10.96
N TYR A 24 13.29 3.93 -9.89
CA TYR A 24 12.82 4.46 -8.60
C TYR A 24 13.85 5.40 -7.96
N ALA A 25 15.15 5.12 -8.06
CA ALA A 25 16.19 6.00 -7.54
C ALA A 25 16.19 7.37 -8.22
N ARG A 26 15.83 7.45 -9.51
CA ARG A 26 15.66 8.73 -10.20
C ARG A 26 14.41 9.50 -9.77
N GLN A 27 13.37 8.80 -9.33
CA GLN A 27 12.13 9.45 -8.83
C GLN A 27 12.29 9.90 -7.38
N PHE A 28 12.98 9.13 -6.58
CA PHE A 28 13.12 9.29 -5.14
C PHE A 28 14.60 9.38 -4.77
N ALA A 29 15.17 10.57 -4.94
CA ALA A 29 16.61 10.81 -4.82
C ALA A 29 17.19 10.53 -3.41
N SER A 30 16.33 10.41 -2.41
CA SER A 30 16.71 10.03 -1.05
C SER A 30 16.99 8.53 -0.88
N THR A 31 16.75 7.72 -1.92
CA THR A 31 16.96 6.28 -1.88
C THR A 31 18.39 5.87 -2.27
N SER A 32 18.76 4.65 -1.94
CA SER A 32 20.01 4.05 -2.34
C SER A 32 19.83 2.61 -2.81
N ALA A 33 20.62 2.21 -3.80
CA ALA A 33 20.70 0.82 -4.21
C ALA A 33 21.25 -0.02 -3.05
N SER A 34 20.68 -1.20 -2.85
CA SER A 34 20.99 -2.11 -1.76
C SER A 34 20.81 -3.56 -2.19
N SER A 35 21.00 -4.47 -1.27
CA SER A 35 20.66 -5.88 -1.45
C SER A 35 20.29 -6.49 -0.10
N TRP A 36 19.39 -7.46 -0.13
CA TRP A 36 18.99 -8.19 1.08
C TRP A 36 18.56 -9.61 0.73
N GLY A 37 18.98 -10.59 1.55
CA GLY A 37 18.63 -12.00 1.30
C GLY A 37 19.17 -12.56 -0.04
N GLY A 38 20.19 -11.93 -0.63
CA GLY A 38 20.73 -12.29 -1.96
C GLY A 38 19.95 -11.67 -3.13
N LEU A 39 18.96 -10.82 -2.86
CA LEU A 39 18.16 -10.13 -3.86
C LEU A 39 18.51 -8.65 -3.95
N PRO A 40 18.43 -8.04 -5.15
CA PRO A 40 18.60 -6.60 -5.32
C PRO A 40 17.47 -5.84 -4.65
N ALA A 41 17.80 -4.70 -4.07
CA ALA A 41 16.85 -3.87 -3.34
C ALA A 41 17.12 -2.38 -3.55
N LEU A 42 16.07 -1.57 -3.32
CA LEU A 42 16.17 -0.14 -3.12
C LEU A 42 15.87 0.18 -1.66
N ALA A 43 16.80 0.83 -0.98
CA ALA A 43 16.63 1.23 0.42
C ALA A 43 16.05 2.64 0.53
N SER A 44 15.02 2.77 1.34
CA SER A 44 14.42 4.04 1.75
C SER A 44 15.14 4.60 2.99
N PRO A 45 15.14 5.92 3.22
CA PRO A 45 15.78 6.53 4.39
C PRO A 45 15.31 6.01 5.76
N ASN A 46 14.15 5.42 5.84
CA ASN A 46 13.62 4.77 7.05
C ASN A 46 13.96 3.27 7.15
N ASN A 47 14.97 2.81 6.42
CA ASN A 47 15.43 1.41 6.36
C ASN A 47 14.41 0.42 5.80
N VAL A 48 13.35 0.89 5.18
CA VAL A 48 12.41 0.04 4.45
C VAL A 48 12.97 -0.25 3.07
N LEU A 49 12.80 -1.49 2.59
CA LEU A 49 13.29 -1.91 1.29
C LEU A 49 12.14 -2.10 0.29
N LEU A 50 12.37 -1.75 -0.96
CA LEU A 50 11.72 -2.39 -2.10
C LEU A 50 12.64 -3.51 -2.57
N LEU A 51 12.22 -4.75 -2.43
CA LEU A 51 13.01 -5.93 -2.74
C LEU A 51 12.51 -6.52 -4.07
N PHE A 52 13.42 -6.98 -4.93
CA PHE A 52 13.05 -7.41 -6.27
C PHE A 52 13.50 -8.84 -6.56
N SER A 53 12.56 -9.68 -7.05
CA SER A 53 12.88 -10.95 -7.67
C SER A 53 12.83 -10.81 -9.19
N LYS A 54 13.86 -11.35 -9.87
CA LYS A 54 13.86 -11.42 -11.33
C LYS A 54 12.93 -12.51 -11.81
N VAL A 55 12.02 -12.15 -12.71
CA VAL A 55 11.12 -13.07 -13.42
C VAL A 55 11.36 -13.04 -14.92
N ALA A 56 11.01 -14.12 -15.62
CA ALA A 56 11.28 -14.24 -17.05
C ALA A 56 10.27 -13.49 -17.92
N THR A 57 9.06 -13.29 -17.42
CA THR A 57 7.95 -12.64 -18.11
C THR A 57 7.35 -11.57 -17.20
N PRO A 58 6.71 -10.52 -17.75
CA PRO A 58 6.05 -9.51 -16.94
C PRO A 58 5.11 -10.14 -15.90
N PRO A 59 5.23 -9.75 -14.63
CA PRO A 59 4.40 -10.31 -13.57
C PRO A 59 2.94 -9.93 -13.77
N ALA A 60 2.03 -10.81 -13.35
CA ALA A 60 0.61 -10.56 -13.46
C ALA A 60 0.17 -9.43 -12.50
N THR A 61 -0.79 -8.62 -12.96
CA THR A 61 -1.53 -7.64 -12.17
C THR A 61 -3.02 -7.97 -12.11
N THR A 62 -3.41 -9.01 -12.82
CA THR A 62 -4.77 -9.57 -12.87
C THR A 62 -4.72 -11.09 -12.72
N PRO A 63 -5.70 -11.73 -12.06
CA PRO A 63 -6.81 -11.10 -11.33
C PRO A 63 -6.31 -10.21 -10.18
N GLN A 64 -7.15 -9.26 -9.74
CA GLN A 64 -6.76 -8.33 -8.68
C GLN A 64 -6.41 -9.07 -7.38
N SER A 65 -5.26 -8.74 -6.82
CA SER A 65 -4.82 -9.18 -5.49
C SER A 65 -4.92 -8.05 -4.45
N ALA A 66 -4.59 -8.37 -3.23
CA ALA A 66 -4.73 -7.43 -2.12
C ALA A 66 -3.89 -6.17 -2.26
N ILE A 67 -2.64 -6.26 -2.72
CA ILE A 67 -1.74 -5.10 -2.77
C ILE A 67 -2.06 -4.26 -4.00
N TRP A 68 -2.53 -3.04 -3.76
CA TRP A 68 -2.91 -2.11 -4.84
C TRP A 68 -1.73 -1.26 -5.30
N HIS A 69 -1.08 -0.56 -4.35
CA HIS A 69 0.08 0.27 -4.63
C HIS A 69 0.87 0.55 -3.35
N PHE A 70 2.06 1.08 -3.53
CA PHE A 70 2.84 1.63 -2.42
C PHE A 70 3.01 3.14 -2.55
N GLY A 71 3.30 3.77 -1.44
CA GLY A 71 3.37 5.22 -1.37
C GLY A 71 4.71 5.72 -0.88
N TRP A 72 5.04 6.92 -1.38
CA TRP A 72 6.26 7.64 -1.08
C TRP A 72 5.94 9.05 -0.59
N HIS A 73 6.52 9.46 0.52
CA HIS A 73 6.51 10.86 0.91
C HIS A 73 7.54 11.64 0.11
N VAL A 74 7.15 12.83 -0.36
CA VAL A 74 8.03 13.82 -0.98
C VAL A 74 7.89 15.16 -0.25
N THR A 75 8.94 15.97 -0.27
CA THR A 75 8.93 17.25 0.45
C THR A 75 8.05 18.30 -0.24
N ASP A 76 7.95 18.23 -1.57
CA ASP A 76 7.13 19.14 -2.39
C ASP A 76 6.54 18.37 -3.57
N VAL A 77 5.25 18.02 -3.47
CA VAL A 77 4.56 17.26 -4.50
C VAL A 77 4.44 18.02 -5.82
N ARG A 78 4.28 19.35 -5.78
CA ARG A 78 4.12 20.16 -7.00
C ARG A 78 5.42 20.25 -7.77
N LYS A 79 6.52 20.45 -7.06
CA LYS A 79 7.87 20.45 -7.65
C LYS A 79 8.17 19.09 -8.26
N SER A 80 7.92 18.00 -7.53
CA SER A 80 8.10 16.62 -8.03
C SER A 80 7.24 16.35 -9.25
N LEU A 81 5.96 16.73 -9.22
CA LEU A 81 5.03 16.58 -10.34
C LEU A 81 5.47 17.35 -11.58
N GLY A 82 5.96 18.60 -11.39
CA GLY A 82 6.51 19.39 -12.49
C GLY A 82 7.73 18.74 -13.13
N ALA A 83 8.63 18.20 -12.31
CA ALA A 83 9.79 17.44 -12.80
C ALA A 83 9.38 16.17 -13.56
N TYR A 84 8.40 15.43 -13.05
CA TYR A 84 7.93 14.19 -13.69
C TYR A 84 7.24 14.46 -15.03
N LYS A 85 6.45 15.53 -15.14
CA LYS A 85 5.78 15.91 -16.39
C LYS A 85 6.76 16.25 -17.53
N SER A 86 7.95 16.73 -17.20
CA SER A 86 8.98 17.05 -18.19
C SER A 86 9.77 15.83 -18.68
N ARG A 87 9.53 14.65 -18.10
CA ARG A 87 10.32 13.43 -18.35
C ARG A 87 9.53 12.44 -19.19
N PRO A 88 10.04 12.02 -20.36
CA PRO A 88 9.35 11.09 -21.24
C PRO A 88 9.27 9.65 -20.69
N ASP A 89 10.13 9.30 -19.73
CA ASP A 89 10.17 7.98 -19.11
C ASP A 89 9.21 7.85 -17.89
N VAL A 90 8.48 8.91 -17.54
CA VAL A 90 7.54 8.92 -16.41
C VAL A 90 6.11 9.06 -16.92
N LYS A 91 5.29 8.07 -16.65
CA LYS A 91 3.87 8.11 -16.93
C LYS A 91 3.10 8.43 -15.64
N LEU A 92 2.43 9.58 -15.63
CA LEU A 92 1.49 9.95 -14.58
C LEU A 92 0.16 9.24 -14.80
N LEU A 93 -0.42 8.72 -13.72
CA LEU A 93 -1.70 8.03 -13.72
C LEU A 93 -2.83 8.94 -13.22
N PRO A 94 -4.06 8.74 -13.71
CA PRO A 94 -5.23 9.43 -13.17
C PRO A 94 -5.59 8.92 -11.78
N LEU A 95 -6.37 9.71 -11.03
CA LEU A 95 -7.03 9.24 -9.83
C LEU A 95 -8.20 8.31 -10.18
N TYR A 96 -8.39 7.27 -9.37
CA TYR A 96 -9.49 6.34 -9.54
C TYR A 96 -10.75 6.81 -8.80
N THR A 97 -11.90 6.53 -9.38
CA THR A 97 -13.22 6.81 -8.81
C THR A 97 -13.94 5.53 -8.43
N THR A 98 -15.04 5.67 -7.69
CA THR A 98 -15.91 4.55 -7.32
C THR A 98 -16.94 4.22 -8.37
N ASP A 99 -17.15 5.09 -9.37
CA ASP A 99 -18.12 4.89 -10.42
C ASP A 99 -17.51 4.17 -11.64
N GLU A 100 -18.20 3.18 -12.16
CA GLU A 100 -17.88 2.46 -13.41
C GLU A 100 -16.45 1.90 -13.50
N GLY A 101 -15.74 1.78 -12.40
CA GLY A 101 -14.32 1.41 -12.39
C GLY A 101 -13.43 2.41 -13.12
N GLY A 102 -13.95 3.59 -13.40
CA GLY A 102 -13.30 4.61 -14.19
C GLY A 102 -12.26 5.40 -13.39
N SER A 103 -11.43 6.10 -14.13
CA SER A 103 -10.44 7.01 -13.58
C SER A 103 -10.79 8.46 -13.89
N VAL A 104 -10.46 9.36 -12.99
CA VAL A 104 -10.55 10.81 -13.22
C VAL A 104 -9.15 11.31 -13.51
N PRO A 105 -8.89 11.98 -14.66
CA PRO A 105 -7.59 12.50 -15.00
C PRO A 105 -7.26 13.75 -14.17
N ILE A 106 -7.07 13.56 -12.88
CA ILE A 106 -6.75 14.58 -11.89
C ILE A 106 -5.41 14.22 -11.27
N SER A 107 -4.62 15.24 -11.03
CA SER A 107 -3.39 15.17 -10.25
C SER A 107 -3.35 16.34 -9.27
N SER A 108 -2.46 16.28 -8.30
CA SER A 108 -2.35 17.31 -7.24
C SER A 108 -2.02 18.70 -7.75
N ASP A 109 -1.56 18.86 -8.98
CA ASP A 109 -1.31 20.17 -9.60
C ASP A 109 -2.55 20.79 -10.22
N THR A 110 -3.56 19.97 -10.56
CA THR A 110 -4.80 20.43 -11.18
C THR A 110 -5.97 20.46 -10.19
N TRP A 111 -5.80 19.87 -9.03
CA TRP A 111 -6.82 19.79 -8.00
C TRP A 111 -6.23 20.14 -6.62
N PRO A 112 -7.00 20.76 -5.72
CA PRO A 112 -6.54 21.11 -4.39
C PRO A 112 -5.93 19.91 -3.67
N PRO A 113 -4.70 20.02 -3.17
CA PRO A 113 -4.07 18.97 -2.39
C PRO A 113 -4.63 18.98 -0.95
N THR A 114 -5.91 19.01 -0.84
CA THR A 114 -6.59 18.81 0.43
C THR A 114 -6.89 17.33 0.52
N GLY A 115 -6.78 16.73 1.66
CA GLY A 115 -7.22 15.35 1.85
C GLY A 115 -8.67 15.08 1.46
N SER A 116 -9.37 16.11 0.99
CA SER A 116 -10.74 16.09 0.52
C SER A 116 -10.93 15.60 -0.92
N VAL A 117 -9.89 15.47 -1.73
CA VAL A 117 -10.01 14.94 -3.11
C VAL A 117 -10.68 13.58 -3.12
N LEU A 118 -10.31 12.69 -2.21
CA LEU A 118 -10.96 11.39 -2.03
C LEU A 118 -12.41 11.47 -1.55
N GLY A 119 -12.88 12.66 -1.29
CA GLY A 119 -14.22 12.92 -0.81
C GLY A 119 -15.15 13.58 -1.82
N LEU A 120 -14.66 13.97 -2.99
CA LEU A 120 -15.42 14.74 -3.98
C LEU A 120 -16.14 13.84 -4.98
N THR A 121 -17.31 14.27 -5.42
CA THR A 121 -18.00 13.69 -6.55
C THR A 121 -17.42 14.21 -7.87
N ARG A 122 -17.70 13.54 -8.97
CA ARG A 122 -17.33 14.03 -10.31
C ARG A 122 -17.91 15.42 -10.60
N ALA A 123 -19.14 15.66 -10.18
CA ALA A 123 -19.80 16.95 -10.35
C ALA A 123 -19.07 18.07 -9.61
N GLU A 124 -18.70 17.86 -8.35
CA GLU A 124 -17.91 18.82 -7.56
C GLU A 124 -16.54 19.08 -8.19
N ILE A 125 -15.90 18.04 -8.72
CA ILE A 125 -14.62 18.14 -9.42
C ILE A 125 -14.78 18.98 -10.69
N ALA A 126 -15.81 18.73 -11.49
CA ALA A 126 -16.09 19.47 -12.73
C ALA A 126 -16.40 20.95 -12.44
N ASP A 127 -17.23 21.21 -11.44
CA ASP A 127 -17.60 22.56 -11.00
C ASP A 127 -16.38 23.38 -10.56
N ALA A 128 -15.52 22.80 -9.73
CA ALA A 128 -14.32 23.49 -9.28
C ALA A 128 -13.34 23.79 -10.44
N ARG A 129 -13.21 22.87 -11.40
CA ARG A 129 -12.42 23.11 -12.61
C ARG A 129 -13.00 24.24 -13.46
N ALA A 130 -14.32 24.24 -13.67
CA ALA A 130 -15.00 25.30 -14.42
C ALA A 130 -14.84 26.68 -13.77
N LYS A 131 -14.79 26.73 -12.45
CA LYS A 131 -14.56 27.94 -11.65
C LYS A 131 -13.08 28.35 -11.57
N GLY A 132 -12.16 27.59 -12.16
CA GLY A 132 -10.72 27.86 -12.08
C GLY A 132 -10.18 27.82 -10.65
N VAL A 133 -10.74 26.95 -9.79
CA VAL A 133 -10.28 26.83 -8.40
C VAL A 133 -8.82 26.42 -8.36
N THR A 134 -7.99 27.32 -7.83
CA THR A 134 -6.57 27.05 -7.60
C THR A 134 -6.40 26.39 -6.24
N PRO A 135 -5.66 25.28 -6.16
CA PRO A 135 -5.37 24.63 -4.89
C PRO A 135 -4.65 25.56 -3.92
N LYS A 136 -5.15 25.67 -2.71
CA LYS A 136 -4.42 26.28 -1.60
C LYS A 136 -3.68 25.18 -0.86
N GLY A 137 -2.51 25.46 -0.34
CA GLY A 137 -1.60 24.56 0.34
C GLY A 137 -2.22 23.35 1.04
N GLY A 138 -1.46 22.45 1.49
CA GLY A 138 -1.85 21.16 2.04
C GLY A 138 -1.03 20.04 1.42
N SER A 139 -1.13 18.83 1.95
CA SER A 139 -0.47 17.68 1.35
C SER A 139 -1.18 17.30 0.04
N GLY A 140 -0.44 17.34 -1.05
CA GLY A 140 -0.92 16.84 -2.34
C GLY A 140 -0.48 15.40 -2.54
N PHE A 141 -1.06 14.76 -3.55
CA PHE A 141 -0.62 13.44 -3.99
C PHE A 141 -0.87 13.28 -5.48
N ALA A 142 -0.15 12.35 -6.10
CA ALA A 142 -0.39 11.90 -7.45
C ALA A 142 0.14 10.48 -7.62
N TYR A 143 -0.21 9.86 -8.74
CA TYR A 143 0.22 8.50 -9.05
C TYR A 143 1.14 8.51 -10.27
N LEU A 144 2.15 7.67 -10.23
CA LEU A 144 2.97 7.36 -11.40
C LEU A 144 2.98 5.85 -11.66
N GLN A 145 3.18 5.49 -12.92
CA GLN A 145 3.41 4.11 -13.30
C GLN A 145 4.90 3.80 -13.18
N GLY A 146 5.22 2.83 -12.34
CA GLY A 146 6.55 2.26 -12.23
C GLY A 146 6.79 1.12 -13.21
N PRO A 147 7.99 0.55 -13.20
CA PRO A 147 8.34 -0.65 -13.96
C PRO A 147 7.36 -1.80 -13.71
N ASP A 148 7.21 -2.65 -14.70
CA ASP A 148 6.32 -3.82 -14.68
C ASP A 148 4.83 -3.48 -14.42
N GLY A 149 4.45 -2.20 -14.55
CA GLY A 149 3.08 -1.75 -14.30
C GLY A 149 2.76 -1.40 -12.85
N ALA A 150 3.76 -1.32 -11.98
CA ALA A 150 3.57 -0.92 -10.60
C ALA A 150 2.93 0.47 -10.49
N ILE A 151 2.05 0.63 -9.52
CA ILE A 151 1.47 1.94 -9.19
C ILE A 151 2.20 2.49 -7.98
N VAL A 152 2.65 3.74 -8.06
CA VAL A 152 3.28 4.44 -6.95
C VAL A 152 2.53 5.72 -6.67
N GLU A 153 2.05 5.87 -5.45
CA GLU A 153 1.55 7.14 -4.94
C GLU A 153 2.70 7.95 -4.38
N TYR A 154 2.86 9.19 -4.78
CA TYR A 154 3.71 10.12 -4.05
C TYR A 154 2.86 11.19 -3.40
N GLN A 155 3.10 11.39 -2.11
CA GLN A 155 2.35 12.26 -1.24
C GLN A 155 3.25 13.38 -0.74
N GLY A 156 2.82 14.61 -0.93
CA GLY A 156 3.67 15.77 -0.78
C GLY A 156 3.61 16.47 0.56
N ASN A 157 4.48 17.49 0.65
CA ASN A 157 4.60 18.42 1.76
C ASN A 157 4.90 17.71 3.09
N GLN A 158 5.69 16.65 3.03
CA GLN A 158 6.16 15.91 4.18
C GLN A 158 7.61 16.31 4.52
N PRO A 159 7.99 16.29 5.80
CA PRO A 159 9.32 16.79 6.20
C PRO A 159 10.48 15.92 5.70
N VAL A 160 10.23 14.65 5.40
CA VAL A 160 11.25 13.67 5.00
C VAL A 160 10.72 12.81 3.86
N GLU A 161 11.53 12.62 2.83
CA GLU A 161 11.25 11.67 1.75
C GLU A 161 11.50 10.25 2.24
N ARG A 162 10.50 9.37 2.06
CA ARG A 162 10.62 7.95 2.41
C ARG A 162 9.42 7.16 1.91
N MET A 163 9.57 5.85 1.81
CA MET A 163 8.43 4.94 1.72
C MET A 163 7.60 5.03 3.00
N ASN A 164 6.29 5.22 2.89
CA ASN A 164 5.45 5.50 4.06
C ASN A 164 4.17 4.68 4.13
N HIS A 165 3.71 4.08 3.04
CA HIS A 165 2.50 3.26 3.08
C HIS A 165 2.43 2.20 1.99
N VAL A 166 1.57 1.21 2.25
CA VAL A 166 1.02 0.29 1.25
C VAL A 166 -0.49 0.38 1.32
N HIS A 167 -1.13 0.66 0.21
CA HIS A 167 -2.58 0.61 0.08
C HIS A 167 -3.02 -0.74 -0.47
N MET A 168 -4.08 -1.27 0.12
CA MET A 168 -4.55 -2.62 -0.12
C MET A 168 -6.05 -2.64 -0.37
N TRP A 169 -6.52 -3.66 -1.07
CA TRP A 169 -7.92 -3.98 -1.23
C TRP A 169 -8.35 -5.01 -0.18
N GLN A 170 -9.58 -4.92 0.28
CA GLN A 170 -10.17 -5.88 1.23
C GLN A 170 -11.69 -5.88 1.11
N GLU A 171 -12.28 -7.05 1.23
CA GLU A 171 -13.74 -7.20 1.31
C GLU A 171 -14.31 -6.59 2.58
N GLN A 172 -13.58 -6.69 3.70
CA GLN A 172 -13.99 -6.20 5.02
C GLN A 172 -12.83 -5.46 5.72
N PRO A 173 -12.54 -4.19 5.39
CA PRO A 173 -11.39 -3.45 5.88
C PRO A 173 -11.24 -3.43 7.40
N PHE A 174 -12.33 -3.31 8.15
CA PHE A 174 -12.26 -3.29 9.61
C PHE A 174 -11.90 -4.65 10.20
N CYS A 175 -12.32 -5.75 9.54
CA CYS A 175 -11.94 -7.10 9.97
C CYS A 175 -10.45 -7.35 9.69
N ALA A 176 -9.92 -6.86 8.57
CA ALA A 176 -8.49 -6.91 8.29
C ALA A 176 -7.69 -6.13 9.36
N GLN A 177 -8.12 -4.92 9.70
CA GLN A 177 -7.48 -4.15 10.77
C GLN A 177 -7.42 -4.91 12.09
N LEU A 178 -8.53 -5.58 12.48
CA LEU A 178 -8.56 -6.41 13.69
C LEU A 178 -7.60 -7.58 13.60
N TRP A 179 -7.55 -8.26 12.46
CA TRP A 179 -6.65 -9.39 12.21
C TRP A 179 -5.19 -8.98 12.42
N TYR A 180 -4.75 -7.89 11.81
CA TYR A 180 -3.38 -7.40 11.95
C TYR A 180 -3.05 -6.96 13.39
N ARG A 181 -4.01 -6.37 14.09
CA ARG A 181 -3.85 -6.00 15.49
C ARG A 181 -3.75 -7.22 16.41
N LYS A 182 -4.56 -8.24 16.17
CA LYS A 182 -4.61 -9.48 16.97
C LYS A 182 -3.36 -10.33 16.73
N HIS A 183 -3.05 -10.60 15.48
CA HIS A 183 -2.03 -11.57 15.11
C HIS A 183 -0.63 -10.97 15.00
N LEU A 184 -0.51 -9.73 14.59
CA LEU A 184 0.77 -9.05 14.38
C LEU A 184 1.02 -7.86 15.32
N ASN A 185 0.21 -7.69 16.36
CA ASN A 185 0.35 -6.60 17.34
C ASN A 185 0.43 -5.20 16.69
N ALA A 186 -0.21 -5.00 15.53
CA ALA A 186 -0.20 -3.75 14.80
C ALA A 186 -0.83 -2.61 15.62
N SER A 187 -0.29 -1.42 15.52
CA SER A 187 -0.84 -0.23 16.17
C SER A 187 -1.88 0.46 15.29
N LEU A 188 -2.85 1.11 15.92
CA LEU A 188 -3.75 2.03 15.20
C LEU A 188 -2.96 3.26 14.76
N VAL A 189 -3.32 3.80 13.62
CA VAL A 189 -2.74 5.07 13.14
C VAL A 189 -3.16 6.20 14.09
N PRO A 190 -2.24 6.98 14.64
CA PRO A 190 -2.55 8.09 15.52
C PRO A 190 -3.58 9.05 14.91
N GLY A 191 -4.59 9.43 15.68
CA GLY A 191 -5.68 10.29 15.21
C GLY A 191 -6.73 9.64 14.30
N ARG A 192 -6.58 8.35 13.96
CA ARG A 192 -7.54 7.58 13.15
C ARG A 192 -8.21 6.44 13.93
N ALA A 193 -8.17 6.47 15.24
CA ALA A 193 -8.90 5.50 16.04
C ALA A 193 -10.42 5.66 15.82
N PRO A 194 -11.17 4.57 15.60
CA PRO A 194 -12.62 4.65 15.47
C PRO A 194 -13.24 5.13 16.78
N ALA A 195 -14.33 5.90 16.67
CA ALA A 195 -15.08 6.40 17.84
C ALA A 195 -15.61 5.26 18.72
N SER A 196 -15.90 4.10 18.12
CA SER A 196 -16.27 2.88 18.82
C SER A 196 -15.31 1.76 18.45
N PRO A 197 -14.77 1.00 19.41
CA PRO A 197 -13.92 -0.14 19.13
C PRO A 197 -14.64 -1.14 18.22
N ARG A 198 -13.92 -1.65 17.23
CA ARG A 198 -14.38 -2.76 16.40
C ARG A 198 -14.03 -4.07 17.08
N THR A 199 -14.93 -5.05 16.94
CA THR A 199 -14.77 -6.45 17.41
C THR A 199 -15.01 -7.40 16.25
N GLU A 200 -14.76 -8.69 16.46
CA GLU A 200 -15.03 -9.70 15.43
C GLU A 200 -16.52 -9.77 15.06
N GLU A 201 -17.42 -9.43 15.99
CA GLU A 201 -18.87 -9.43 15.77
C GLU A 201 -19.36 -8.21 14.97
N ASN A 202 -18.64 -7.08 15.02
CA ASN A 202 -19.09 -5.83 14.40
C ASN A 202 -18.13 -5.24 13.34
N CYS A 203 -17.10 -5.99 12.94
CA CYS A 203 -16.16 -5.51 11.93
C CYS A 203 -16.69 -5.59 10.50
N ARG A 204 -17.73 -6.38 10.26
CA ARG A 204 -18.33 -6.51 8.93
C ARG A 204 -19.18 -5.31 8.59
N VAL A 205 -19.10 -4.90 7.33
CA VAL A 205 -19.95 -3.85 6.75
C VAL A 205 -20.91 -4.52 5.78
N GLU A 206 -22.20 -4.42 6.08
CA GLU A 206 -23.25 -5.00 5.23
C GLU A 206 -23.47 -4.12 4.00
N ARG A 207 -23.68 -4.76 2.85
CA ARG A 207 -24.17 -4.09 1.65
C ARG A 207 -25.63 -3.70 1.81
N GLY A 208 -25.98 -2.59 1.19
CA GLY A 208 -27.39 -2.21 1.04
C GLY A 208 -28.18 -3.19 0.14
N PRO A 209 -29.50 -3.07 0.11
CA PRO A 209 -30.37 -3.95 -0.67
C PRO A 209 -30.11 -3.88 -2.18
N ASP A 210 -29.58 -2.77 -2.66
CA ASP A 210 -29.11 -2.53 -4.04
C ASP A 210 -27.68 -3.04 -4.29
N ARG A 211 -27.10 -3.76 -3.33
CA ARG A 211 -25.71 -4.26 -3.33
C ARG A 211 -24.65 -3.16 -3.28
N THR A 212 -25.02 -1.96 -2.91
CA THR A 212 -24.05 -0.89 -2.67
C THR A 212 -23.45 -0.97 -1.26
N TRP A 213 -22.26 -0.41 -1.10
CA TRP A 213 -21.65 -0.24 0.21
C TRP A 213 -22.13 1.06 0.86
N PRO A 214 -22.39 1.06 2.19
CA PRO A 214 -22.64 2.31 2.92
C PRO A 214 -21.50 3.30 2.68
N ALA A 215 -21.72 4.53 2.58
CA ALA A 215 -20.68 5.55 2.31
C ALA A 215 -20.00 5.50 0.94
N LEU A 216 -20.40 4.64 0.01
CA LEU A 216 -20.01 4.74 -1.38
C LEU A 216 -20.99 5.64 -2.12
N VAL A 217 -20.42 6.51 -2.95
CA VAL A 217 -21.18 7.40 -3.82
C VAL A 217 -20.84 7.00 -5.25
N PRO A 218 -21.81 6.61 -6.10
CA PRO A 218 -21.53 6.13 -7.45
C PRO A 218 -20.66 7.08 -8.28
N GLU A 219 -20.85 8.37 -8.10
CA GLU A 219 -20.11 9.42 -8.81
C GLU A 219 -18.84 9.91 -8.08
N GLY A 220 -18.53 9.32 -6.93
CA GLY A 220 -17.45 9.78 -6.06
C GLY A 220 -16.13 9.11 -6.30
N MET A 221 -15.12 9.66 -5.65
CA MET A 221 -13.81 9.03 -5.49
C MET A 221 -13.89 7.88 -4.47
N PHE A 222 -12.86 7.04 -4.42
CA PHE A 222 -12.75 6.02 -3.37
C PHE A 222 -12.88 6.62 -1.99
N ARG A 223 -13.78 6.06 -1.19
CA ARG A 223 -14.08 6.53 0.15
C ARG A 223 -14.10 5.41 1.17
N THR A 224 -14.47 5.77 2.38
CA THR A 224 -14.84 4.82 3.44
C THR A 224 -15.94 3.86 2.97
N PRO A 225 -15.98 2.63 3.51
CA PRO A 225 -15.15 2.22 4.65
C PRO A 225 -13.71 1.94 4.29
N THR A 226 -12.81 2.54 5.05
CA THR A 226 -11.38 2.27 5.02
C THR A 226 -10.88 1.99 6.42
N ALA A 227 -9.84 1.20 6.55
CA ALA A 227 -9.19 0.94 7.83
C ALA A 227 -7.68 0.97 7.66
N ALA A 228 -6.95 1.29 8.70
CA ALA A 228 -5.51 1.35 8.64
C ALA A 228 -4.84 0.91 9.95
N VAL A 229 -3.65 0.37 9.82
CA VAL A 229 -2.70 0.13 10.92
C VAL A 229 -1.35 0.72 10.57
N ILE A 230 -0.46 0.79 11.56
CA ILE A 230 0.90 1.26 11.37
C ILE A 230 1.90 0.29 12.00
N PHE A 231 3.00 0.04 11.30
CA PHE A 231 4.16 -0.70 11.75
C PHE A 231 5.38 0.21 11.67
N GLY A 232 5.87 0.66 12.82
CA GLY A 232 6.87 1.72 12.87
C GLY A 232 6.31 3.01 12.27
N ASP A 233 6.80 3.39 11.10
CA ASP A 233 6.38 4.59 10.37
C ASP A 233 5.77 4.29 8.99
N VAL A 234 5.45 3.00 8.73
CA VAL A 234 4.78 2.57 7.49
C VAL A 234 3.33 2.18 7.79
N MET A 235 2.42 2.78 7.08
CA MET A 235 0.99 2.55 7.21
C MET A 235 0.52 1.51 6.20
N LEU A 236 -0.31 0.57 6.65
CA LEU A 236 -1.14 -0.26 5.77
C LEU A 236 -2.56 0.26 5.82
N THR A 237 -3.16 0.53 4.67
CA THR A 237 -4.55 0.99 4.56
C THR A 237 -5.32 0.08 3.62
N TRP A 238 -6.44 -0.43 4.10
CA TRP A 238 -7.36 -1.22 3.30
C TRP A 238 -8.51 -0.36 2.82
N TYR A 239 -8.77 -0.45 1.52
CA TYR A 239 -9.95 0.11 0.86
C TYR A 239 -10.92 -1.03 0.57
N MET A 240 -12.22 -0.74 0.71
CA MET A 240 -13.25 -1.72 0.41
C MET A 240 -13.22 -2.08 -1.07
N ARG A 241 -13.17 -3.39 -1.36
CA ARG A 241 -13.32 -3.89 -2.71
C ARG A 241 -14.71 -3.60 -3.26
N GLN A 242 -14.77 -3.16 -4.53
CA GLN A 242 -15.99 -2.65 -5.15
C GLN A 242 -16.78 -3.72 -5.91
N ASP A 243 -16.15 -4.82 -6.27
CA ASP A 243 -16.79 -5.92 -7.01
C ASP A 243 -16.92 -7.19 -6.16
N ASP A 244 -17.61 -8.21 -6.73
CA ASP A 244 -17.87 -9.48 -6.05
C ASP A 244 -16.80 -10.55 -6.30
N THR A 245 -15.80 -10.27 -7.13
CA THR A 245 -14.72 -11.22 -7.41
C THR A 245 -13.80 -11.32 -6.20
N LEU A 246 -13.50 -12.50 -5.74
CA LEU A 246 -12.53 -12.68 -4.65
C LEU A 246 -11.15 -12.18 -5.06
N LEU A 247 -10.42 -11.61 -4.11
CA LEU A 247 -9.02 -11.26 -4.33
C LEU A 247 -8.20 -12.52 -4.60
N ALA A 248 -7.27 -12.43 -5.53
CA ALA A 248 -6.32 -13.50 -5.79
C ALA A 248 -5.18 -13.47 -4.76
N ASP A 249 -4.49 -14.59 -4.63
CA ASP A 249 -3.25 -14.68 -3.86
C ASP A 249 -2.21 -13.72 -4.45
N THR A 250 -1.41 -13.07 -3.61
CA THR A 250 -0.39 -12.13 -4.08
C THR A 250 0.86 -12.82 -4.62
N ARG A 251 1.12 -14.08 -4.20
CA ARG A 251 2.32 -14.82 -4.60
C ARG A 251 2.43 -14.98 -6.12
N GLY A 252 3.58 -14.59 -6.65
CA GLY A 252 3.86 -14.66 -8.09
C GLY A 252 3.29 -13.51 -8.90
N GLN A 253 2.52 -12.60 -8.29
CA GLN A 253 2.06 -11.37 -8.93
C GLN A 253 3.10 -10.26 -8.84
N LEU A 254 2.81 -9.09 -9.42
CA LEU A 254 3.70 -7.93 -9.40
C LEU A 254 4.13 -7.58 -7.96
N TYR A 255 3.18 -7.41 -7.06
CA TYR A 255 3.43 -7.29 -5.63
C TYR A 255 3.29 -8.67 -5.00
N ASP A 256 4.42 -9.30 -4.74
CA ASP A 256 4.44 -10.70 -4.27
C ASP A 256 4.04 -10.82 -2.80
N HIS A 257 4.63 -10.01 -1.94
CA HIS A 257 4.33 -10.00 -0.51
C HIS A 257 4.83 -8.73 0.21
N ILE A 258 4.31 -8.53 1.41
CA ILE A 258 4.85 -7.58 2.39
C ILE A 258 5.63 -8.33 3.45
N ALA A 259 6.64 -7.70 4.04
CA ALA A 259 7.47 -8.32 5.06
C ALA A 259 7.63 -7.47 6.30
N PHE A 260 7.69 -8.14 7.44
CA PHE A 260 7.91 -7.52 8.74
C PHE A 260 9.13 -8.12 9.44
N SER A 261 9.90 -7.27 10.11
CA SER A 261 11.03 -7.68 10.92
C SER A 261 10.59 -8.05 12.34
N VAL A 262 11.12 -9.15 12.84
CA VAL A 262 10.89 -9.66 14.21
C VAL A 262 12.22 -10.03 14.86
N ALA A 263 12.31 -9.88 16.18
CA ALA A 263 13.54 -10.23 16.91
C ALA A 263 13.66 -11.73 17.24
N ASP A 264 12.52 -12.40 17.43
CA ASP A 264 12.43 -13.81 17.82
C ASP A 264 11.40 -14.52 16.93
N LEU A 265 11.87 -15.11 15.84
CA LEU A 265 11.02 -15.78 14.86
C LEU A 265 10.31 -17.00 15.45
N ASP A 266 10.99 -17.75 16.31
CA ASP A 266 10.42 -18.97 16.89
C ASP A 266 9.25 -18.65 17.82
N ALA A 267 9.36 -17.60 18.62
CA ALA A 267 8.26 -17.12 19.45
C ALA A 267 7.07 -16.62 18.61
N TRP A 268 7.32 -15.94 17.49
CA TRP A 268 6.27 -15.51 16.56
C TRP A 268 5.59 -16.69 15.88
N VAL A 269 6.35 -17.69 15.42
CA VAL A 269 5.81 -18.91 14.82
C VAL A 269 4.92 -19.66 15.82
N ALA A 270 5.38 -19.81 17.08
CA ALA A 270 4.59 -20.47 18.11
C ALA A 270 3.27 -19.72 18.40
N LYS A 271 3.31 -18.39 18.51
CA LYS A 271 2.12 -17.54 18.68
C LYS A 271 1.13 -17.72 17.52
N LEU A 272 1.59 -17.55 16.30
CA LEU A 272 0.73 -17.58 15.11
C LEU A 272 0.10 -18.96 14.88
N ARG A 273 0.82 -20.04 15.17
CA ARG A 273 0.26 -21.40 15.15
C ARG A 273 -0.81 -21.60 16.22
N ALA A 274 -0.57 -21.15 17.44
CA ALA A 274 -1.54 -21.24 18.51
C ALA A 274 -2.82 -20.43 18.22
N GLU A 275 -2.72 -19.40 17.40
CA GLU A 275 -3.84 -18.55 16.96
C GLU A 275 -4.50 -19.02 15.67
N GLY A 276 -4.05 -20.13 15.09
CA GLY A 276 -4.65 -20.74 13.91
C GLY A 276 -4.37 -19.99 12.59
N VAL A 277 -3.31 -19.20 12.52
CA VAL A 277 -2.92 -18.50 11.29
C VAL A 277 -2.37 -19.49 10.28
N THR A 278 -2.78 -19.36 9.02
CA THR A 278 -2.32 -20.19 7.90
C THR A 278 -0.86 -19.90 7.55
N PHE A 279 -0.04 -20.94 7.47
CA PHE A 279 1.34 -20.86 7.02
C PHE A 279 1.41 -21.22 5.54
N LEU A 280 1.88 -20.29 4.71
CA LEU A 280 2.16 -20.48 3.28
C LEU A 280 3.51 -21.16 3.07
N ARG A 281 4.45 -20.92 3.97
CA ARG A 281 5.74 -21.58 4.01
C ARG A 281 6.25 -21.68 5.44
N GLU A 282 6.67 -22.87 5.83
CA GLU A 282 7.34 -23.12 7.12
C GLU A 282 8.65 -22.32 7.24
N PRO A 283 9.20 -22.15 8.46
CA PRO A 283 10.45 -21.43 8.63
C PRO A 283 11.56 -21.90 7.69
N TYR A 284 12.22 -20.98 7.01
CA TYR A 284 13.24 -21.25 6.00
C TYR A 284 14.42 -20.30 6.13
N ALA A 285 15.55 -20.71 5.59
CA ALA A 285 16.73 -19.86 5.48
C ALA A 285 16.53 -18.81 4.40
N LEU A 286 16.88 -17.55 4.70
CA LEU A 286 16.82 -16.42 3.80
C LEU A 286 18.10 -15.60 3.92
N GLY A 287 19.06 -15.85 3.03
CA GLY A 287 20.41 -15.32 3.14
C GLY A 287 21.06 -15.73 4.47
N ALA A 288 21.48 -14.77 5.27
CA ALA A 288 22.10 -14.99 6.58
C ALA A 288 21.09 -15.10 7.74
N THR A 289 19.79 -15.06 7.46
CA THR A 289 18.75 -15.06 8.46
C THR A 289 17.68 -16.12 8.18
N ARG A 290 16.60 -16.11 8.93
CA ARG A 290 15.44 -16.99 8.76
C ARG A 290 14.18 -16.16 8.53
N ALA A 291 13.25 -16.75 7.82
CA ALA A 291 11.93 -16.19 7.62
C ALA A 291 10.86 -17.26 7.67
N VAL A 292 9.60 -16.83 7.81
CA VAL A 292 8.41 -17.65 7.67
C VAL A 292 7.40 -16.87 6.84
N MET A 293 6.54 -17.58 6.09
CA MET A 293 5.51 -16.93 5.30
C MET A 293 4.13 -17.38 5.75
N ILE A 294 3.26 -16.44 6.02
CA ILE A 294 1.88 -16.64 6.45
C ILE A 294 0.90 -15.97 5.48
N GLU A 295 -0.35 -16.36 5.54
CA GLU A 295 -1.44 -15.75 4.79
C GLU A 295 -2.15 -14.68 5.62
N GLY A 296 -2.30 -13.51 5.06
CA GLY A 296 -3.09 -12.43 5.63
C GLY A 296 -4.57 -12.49 5.23
N PRO A 297 -5.42 -11.63 5.83
CA PRO A 297 -6.88 -11.72 5.68
C PRO A 297 -7.41 -11.37 4.29
N SER A 298 -6.57 -10.79 3.42
CA SER A 298 -6.90 -10.46 2.03
C SER A 298 -6.19 -11.38 1.03
N ARG A 299 -5.74 -12.56 1.48
CA ARG A 299 -4.90 -13.52 0.72
C ARG A 299 -3.54 -12.95 0.32
N GLU A 300 -3.12 -11.89 0.98
CA GLU A 300 -1.76 -11.41 0.84
C GLU A 300 -0.78 -12.34 1.55
N ALA A 301 0.33 -12.61 0.91
CA ALA A 301 1.45 -13.25 1.56
C ALA A 301 2.16 -12.24 2.47
N ILE A 302 2.48 -12.67 3.67
CA ILE A 302 3.18 -11.90 4.69
C ILE A 302 4.40 -12.70 5.11
N GLU A 303 5.57 -12.10 4.97
CA GLU A 303 6.82 -12.69 5.43
C GLU A 303 7.21 -12.09 6.78
N LEU A 304 7.53 -12.92 7.76
CA LEU A 304 8.21 -12.49 8.99
C LEU A 304 9.67 -12.85 8.88
N VAL A 305 10.53 -11.86 9.04
CA VAL A 305 11.97 -11.97 8.89
C VAL A 305 12.65 -11.78 10.24
N GLU A 306 13.53 -12.70 10.62
CA GLU A 306 14.28 -12.56 11.85
C GLU A 306 15.41 -11.54 11.68
N MET A 307 15.35 -10.48 12.47
CA MET A 307 16.41 -9.47 12.54
C MET A 307 17.02 -9.54 13.95
N LYS A 308 18.23 -10.09 14.04
CA LYS A 308 19.01 -10.06 15.28
C LYS A 308 19.46 -8.62 15.49
N GLY A 309 19.10 -8.05 16.62
CA GLY A 309 19.50 -6.71 17.04
C GLY A 309 21.00 -6.56 17.20
#